data_f3affaa6148e4aabce7b0358b7215320
#
_entry.id   f3affaa6148e4aabce7b0358b7215320
#
_cell.length_a   1.000
_cell.length_b   1.000
_cell.length_c   1.000
_cell.angle_alpha   90.00
_cell.angle_beta   90.00
_cell.angle_gamma   90.00
#
_symmetry.space_group_name_H-M   'P 1'
#
loop_
_entity.id
_entity.type
_entity.pdbx_description
1 polymer ?
#
loop_
_entity_poly.entity_id
_entity_poly.type
_entity_poly.pdbx_seq_one_letter_code
_entity_poly.pdbx_strand_id
1 'polypeptide(L)'
;VGLLDDGCTVPFVARYRKEVTGGLDDTQLRLLEERLGYLRELEKRREVILGSIRDQGKLTPELEAKIVAADTKQGLEDLYLPYRPKRRTLAAIAAGLEPLALKLFENPGLDPETEAVAFVSPEKNVPDVKAALNGARDILAEKMSEDSVLLADMRAWLWNEGAMTSRVVEGMEET
;
A
#
# COMPACT_ATOMS: atom_id res chain seq x y z
N VAL A 1 -10.05 -16.38 -24.46
CA VAL A 1 -10.00 -16.67 -23.03
C VAL A 1 -10.40 -18.12 -22.78
N GLY A 2 -11.60 -18.58 -23.21
CA GLY A 2 -12.08 -19.94 -22.95
C GLY A 2 -11.09 -21.05 -23.29
N LEU A 3 -10.41 -21.00 -24.42
CA LEU A 3 -9.39 -21.98 -24.78
C LEU A 3 -8.24 -22.09 -23.78
N LEU A 4 -7.80 -20.97 -23.20
CA LEU A 4 -6.78 -20.97 -22.15
C LEU A 4 -7.33 -21.56 -20.84
N ASP A 5 -8.58 -21.30 -20.53
CA ASP A 5 -9.27 -21.87 -19.37
C ASP A 5 -9.48 -23.39 -19.49
N ASP A 6 -9.68 -23.87 -20.73
CA ASP A 6 -9.75 -25.28 -21.06
C ASP A 6 -8.38 -26.00 -21.09
N GLY A 7 -7.31 -25.27 -20.71
CA GLY A 7 -5.96 -25.80 -20.61
C GLY A 7 -5.17 -25.83 -21.93
N CYS A 8 -5.65 -25.17 -22.98
CA CYS A 8 -4.87 -25.04 -24.20
C CYS A 8 -3.68 -24.12 -24.00
N THR A 9 -2.49 -24.54 -24.47
CA THR A 9 -1.29 -23.69 -24.42
C THR A 9 -1.31 -22.60 -25.49
N VAL A 10 -0.68 -21.46 -25.22
CA VAL A 10 -0.56 -20.34 -26.19
C VAL A 10 -0.03 -20.81 -27.54
N PRO A 11 1.08 -21.60 -27.65
CA PRO A 11 1.57 -22.08 -28.93
C PRO A 11 0.57 -22.95 -29.69
N PHE A 12 -0.22 -23.74 -28.97
CA PHE A 12 -1.27 -24.55 -29.58
C PHE A 12 -2.38 -23.69 -30.18
N VAL A 13 -2.85 -22.70 -29.42
CA VAL A 13 -3.90 -21.76 -29.86
C VAL A 13 -3.41 -20.93 -31.05
N ALA A 14 -2.19 -20.42 -31.01
CA ALA A 14 -1.60 -19.63 -32.10
C ALA A 14 -1.48 -20.40 -33.41
N ARG A 15 -1.21 -21.70 -33.33
CA ARG A 15 -0.98 -22.54 -34.49
C ARG A 15 -2.25 -23.19 -35.06
N TYR A 16 -3.12 -23.69 -34.20
CA TYR A 16 -4.21 -24.56 -34.56
C TYR A 16 -5.62 -23.97 -34.36
N ARG A 17 -5.75 -22.83 -33.73
CA ARG A 17 -7.04 -22.21 -33.40
C ARG A 17 -7.15 -20.75 -33.83
N LYS A 18 -6.49 -20.40 -34.94
CA LYS A 18 -6.53 -19.06 -35.51
C LYS A 18 -7.92 -18.56 -35.87
N GLU A 19 -8.79 -19.47 -36.29
CA GLU A 19 -10.19 -19.17 -36.62
C GLU A 19 -10.99 -18.67 -35.41
N VAL A 20 -10.65 -19.13 -34.19
CA VAL A 20 -11.33 -18.74 -32.96
C VAL A 20 -10.77 -17.42 -32.40
N THR A 21 -9.48 -17.14 -32.66
CA THR A 21 -8.79 -15.96 -32.14
C THR A 21 -8.83 -14.76 -33.08
N GLY A 22 -9.39 -14.93 -34.29
CA GLY A 22 -9.35 -13.87 -35.32
C GLY A 22 -7.94 -13.63 -35.85
N GLY A 23 -7.03 -14.62 -35.75
CA GLY A 23 -5.68 -14.53 -36.29
C GLY A 23 -4.63 -13.97 -35.34
N LEU A 24 -4.88 -13.92 -34.03
CA LEU A 24 -3.87 -13.51 -33.05
C LEU A 24 -2.61 -14.39 -33.15
N ASP A 25 -1.45 -13.74 -33.14
CA ASP A 25 -0.15 -14.42 -33.14
C ASP A 25 0.28 -14.87 -31.74
N ASP A 26 1.39 -15.60 -31.64
CA ASP A 26 1.92 -16.13 -30.38
C ASP A 26 2.29 -14.99 -29.39
N THR A 27 2.83 -13.89 -29.87
CA THR A 27 3.23 -12.74 -29.04
C THR A 27 1.99 -12.07 -28.42
N GLN A 28 0.97 -11.85 -29.23
CA GLN A 28 -0.29 -11.25 -28.79
C GLN A 28 -1.02 -12.16 -27.79
N LEU A 29 -1.00 -13.46 -28.02
CA LEU A 29 -1.62 -14.43 -27.11
C LEU A 29 -0.88 -14.56 -25.78
N ARG A 30 0.46 -14.46 -25.76
CA ARG A 30 1.24 -14.41 -24.52
C ARG A 30 0.95 -13.17 -23.70
N LEU A 31 0.88 -12.00 -24.36
CA LEU A 31 0.53 -10.74 -23.71
C LEU A 31 -0.90 -10.80 -23.12
N LEU A 32 -1.82 -11.40 -23.86
CA LEU A 32 -3.20 -11.60 -23.39
C LEU A 32 -3.24 -12.54 -22.19
N GLU A 33 -2.50 -13.66 -22.21
CA GLU A 33 -2.42 -14.63 -21.11
C GLU A 33 -1.85 -13.95 -19.84
N GLU A 34 -0.74 -13.23 -19.98
CA GLU A 34 -0.12 -12.47 -18.88
C GLU A 34 -1.10 -11.44 -18.28
N ARG A 35 -1.73 -10.64 -19.16
CA ARG A 35 -2.68 -9.63 -18.70
C ARG A 35 -3.92 -10.23 -18.05
N LEU A 36 -4.41 -11.35 -18.58
CA LEU A 36 -5.54 -12.10 -18.01
C LEU A 36 -5.18 -12.63 -16.61
N GLY A 37 -3.99 -13.20 -16.47
CA GLY A 37 -3.48 -13.66 -15.17
C GLY A 37 -3.42 -12.53 -14.15
N TYR A 38 -2.84 -11.39 -14.54
CA TYR A 38 -2.76 -10.20 -13.70
C TYR A 38 -4.15 -9.70 -13.25
N LEU A 39 -5.10 -9.60 -14.18
CA LEU A 39 -6.46 -9.13 -13.87
C LEU A 39 -7.22 -10.08 -12.95
N ARG A 40 -7.05 -11.38 -13.12
CA ARG A 40 -7.66 -12.41 -12.24
C ARG A 40 -7.10 -12.33 -10.82
N GLU A 41 -5.80 -12.14 -10.69
CA GLU A 41 -5.18 -11.96 -9.37
C GLU A 41 -5.61 -10.65 -8.71
N LEU A 42 -5.74 -9.56 -9.50
CA LEU A 42 -6.26 -8.29 -9.02
C LEU A 42 -7.69 -8.44 -8.49
N GLU A 43 -8.56 -9.12 -9.26
CA GLU A 43 -9.95 -9.33 -8.85
C GLU A 43 -10.06 -10.19 -7.59
N LYS A 44 -9.34 -11.30 -7.54
CA LYS A 44 -9.28 -12.15 -6.33
C LYS A 44 -8.81 -11.37 -5.11
N ARG A 45 -7.81 -10.48 -5.29
CA ARG A 45 -7.32 -9.65 -4.20
C ARG A 45 -8.33 -8.61 -3.77
N ARG A 46 -9.07 -8.02 -4.72
CA ARG A 46 -10.16 -7.07 -4.47
C ARG A 46 -11.25 -7.67 -3.59
N GLU A 47 -11.71 -8.87 -3.92
CA GLU A 47 -12.71 -9.59 -3.13
C GLU A 47 -12.25 -9.80 -1.68
N VAL A 48 -11.00 -10.22 -1.48
CA VAL A 48 -10.42 -10.42 -0.14
C VAL A 48 -10.40 -9.12 0.66
N ILE A 49 -10.01 -8.01 0.02
CA ILE A 49 -9.95 -6.69 0.66
C ILE A 49 -11.36 -6.19 1.02
N LEU A 50 -12.30 -6.26 0.09
CA LEU A 50 -13.69 -5.89 0.35
C LEU A 50 -14.30 -6.71 1.49
N GLY A 51 -14.06 -8.02 1.52
CA GLY A 51 -14.47 -8.90 2.62
C GLY A 51 -13.88 -8.45 3.95
N SER A 52 -12.56 -8.24 4.01
CA SER A 52 -11.87 -7.82 5.23
C SER A 52 -12.36 -6.48 5.78
N ILE A 53 -12.62 -5.49 4.91
CA ILE A 53 -13.12 -4.17 5.36
C ILE A 53 -14.58 -4.27 5.78
N ARG A 54 -15.39 -5.08 5.10
CA ARG A 54 -16.79 -5.35 5.45
C ARG A 54 -16.90 -6.02 6.82
N ASP A 55 -16.07 -7.02 7.10
CA ASP A 55 -16.04 -7.73 8.38
C ASP A 55 -15.66 -6.80 9.54
N GLN A 56 -14.87 -5.74 9.26
CA GLN A 56 -14.55 -4.69 10.22
C GLN A 56 -15.69 -3.65 10.39
N GLY A 57 -16.76 -3.72 9.60
CA GLY A 57 -17.84 -2.75 9.62
C GLY A 57 -17.46 -1.35 9.11
N LYS A 58 -16.38 -1.25 8.35
CA LYS A 58 -15.80 0.03 7.87
C LYS A 58 -16.00 0.29 6.38
N LEU A 59 -16.69 -0.60 5.66
CA LEU A 59 -16.92 -0.44 4.23
C LEU A 59 -18.00 0.61 3.98
N THR A 60 -17.62 1.75 3.42
CA THR A 60 -18.54 2.79 2.95
C THR A 60 -18.77 2.68 1.45
N PRO A 61 -19.91 3.16 0.90
CA PRO A 61 -20.16 3.13 -0.54
C PRO A 61 -19.08 3.84 -1.38
N GLU A 62 -18.53 4.94 -0.85
CA GLU A 62 -17.48 5.71 -1.51
C GLU A 62 -16.15 4.92 -1.54
N LEU A 63 -15.83 4.21 -0.48
CA LEU A 63 -14.65 3.36 -0.40
C LEU A 63 -14.79 2.15 -1.32
N GLU A 64 -15.95 1.50 -1.33
CA GLU A 64 -16.25 0.38 -2.21
C GLU A 64 -16.08 0.80 -3.67
N ALA A 65 -16.63 1.96 -4.07
CA ALA A 65 -16.46 2.50 -5.42
C ALA A 65 -14.98 2.74 -5.79
N LYS A 66 -14.17 3.27 -4.86
CA LYS A 66 -12.72 3.45 -5.08
C LYS A 66 -11.98 2.12 -5.24
N ILE A 67 -12.31 1.14 -4.41
CA ILE A 67 -11.71 -0.20 -4.47
C ILE A 67 -12.08 -0.91 -5.78
N VAL A 68 -13.33 -0.81 -6.21
CA VAL A 68 -13.81 -1.37 -7.50
C VAL A 68 -13.13 -0.69 -8.69
N ALA A 69 -12.94 0.62 -8.64
CA ALA A 69 -12.29 1.40 -9.70
C ALA A 69 -10.76 1.22 -9.77
N ALA A 70 -10.13 0.63 -8.75
CA ALA A 70 -8.67 0.42 -8.74
C ALA A 70 -8.26 -0.57 -9.84
N ASP A 71 -7.42 -0.14 -10.76
CA ASP A 71 -6.96 -0.89 -11.94
C ASP A 71 -5.57 -1.52 -11.75
N THR A 72 -4.91 -1.23 -10.63
CA THR A 72 -3.60 -1.76 -10.26
C THR A 72 -3.62 -2.41 -8.87
N LYS A 73 -2.80 -3.47 -8.71
CA LYS A 73 -2.59 -4.11 -7.39
C LYS A 73 -2.07 -3.11 -6.36
N GLN A 74 -1.17 -2.22 -6.79
CA GLN A 74 -0.59 -1.20 -5.90
C GLN A 74 -1.64 -0.22 -5.38
N GLY A 75 -2.47 0.35 -6.28
CA GLY A 75 -3.56 1.24 -5.89
C GLY A 75 -4.57 0.57 -4.97
N LEU A 76 -4.85 -0.71 -5.22
CA LEU A 76 -5.74 -1.51 -4.39
C LEU A 76 -5.16 -1.73 -2.97
N GLU A 77 -3.86 -2.05 -2.86
CA GLU A 77 -3.18 -2.19 -1.56
C GLU A 77 -3.11 -0.86 -0.80
N ASP A 78 -2.88 0.26 -1.49
CA ASP A 78 -2.85 1.58 -0.87
C ASP A 78 -4.20 1.95 -0.23
N LEU A 79 -5.32 1.62 -0.89
CA LEU A 79 -6.66 1.80 -0.33
C LEU A 79 -6.92 0.89 0.87
N TYR A 80 -6.26 -0.26 0.96
CA TYR A 80 -6.39 -1.20 2.07
C TYR A 80 -5.51 -0.87 3.27
N LEU A 81 -4.41 -0.13 3.09
CA LEU A 81 -3.44 0.16 4.17
C LEU A 81 -4.09 0.66 5.48
N PRO A 82 -5.05 1.62 5.48
CA PRO A 82 -5.70 2.10 6.71
C PRO A 82 -6.50 1.03 7.45
N TYR A 83 -6.92 -0.03 6.75
CA TYR A 83 -7.76 -1.11 7.27
C TYR A 83 -6.97 -2.37 7.63
N ARG A 84 -5.69 -2.38 7.29
CA ARG A 84 -4.81 -3.49 7.60
C ARG A 84 -4.56 -3.57 9.11
N PRO A 85 -4.56 -4.79 9.73
CA PRO A 85 -4.28 -4.92 11.16
C PRO A 85 -2.93 -4.31 11.52
N LYS A 86 -2.95 -3.30 12.39
CA LYS A 86 -1.78 -2.53 12.84
C LYS A 86 -1.14 -3.23 14.02
N ARG A 87 0.19 -3.24 14.09
CA ARG A 87 0.92 -3.87 15.21
C ARG A 87 1.81 -2.89 15.98
N ARG A 88 2.40 -1.88 15.31
CA ARG A 88 3.42 -1.01 15.92
C ARG A 88 2.85 0.19 16.66
N THR A 89 1.85 0.83 16.13
CA THR A 89 1.29 2.07 16.71
C THR A 89 0.18 1.80 17.72
N LEU A 90 -0.34 0.58 17.82
CA LEU A 90 -1.38 0.22 18.79
C LEU A 90 -0.98 0.56 20.23
N ALA A 91 0.29 0.33 20.60
CA ALA A 91 0.79 0.66 21.94
C ALA A 91 0.81 2.16 22.19
N ALA A 92 1.26 2.96 21.21
CA ALA A 92 1.29 4.42 21.29
C ALA A 92 -0.13 5.03 21.33
N ILE A 93 -1.06 4.49 20.54
CA ILE A 93 -2.48 4.88 20.56
C ILE A 93 -3.12 4.52 21.91
N ALA A 94 -2.89 3.30 22.42
CA ALA A 94 -3.37 2.85 23.72
C ALA A 94 -2.79 3.68 24.87
N ALA A 95 -1.57 4.18 24.74
CA ALA A 95 -0.96 5.12 25.68
C ALA A 95 -1.59 6.54 25.62
N GLY A 96 -2.42 6.84 24.62
CA GLY A 96 -3.09 8.12 24.46
C GLY A 96 -2.23 9.20 23.79
N LEU A 97 -1.27 8.80 22.94
CA LEU A 97 -0.35 9.74 22.26
C LEU A 97 -0.89 10.31 20.94
N GLU A 98 -2.05 9.82 20.46
CA GLU A 98 -2.67 10.30 19.23
C GLU A 98 -3.01 11.81 19.26
N PRO A 99 -3.58 12.39 20.35
CA PRO A 99 -3.82 13.82 20.43
C PRO A 99 -2.53 14.66 20.34
N LEU A 100 -1.42 14.18 20.91
CA LEU A 100 -0.12 14.84 20.80
C LEU A 100 0.36 14.83 19.33
N ALA A 101 0.28 13.68 18.67
CA ALA A 101 0.65 13.53 17.27
C ALA A 101 -0.12 14.49 16.35
N LEU A 102 -1.45 14.53 16.49
CA LEU A 102 -2.31 15.41 15.70
C LEU A 102 -2.05 16.89 15.99
N LYS A 103 -1.90 17.26 17.27
CA LYS A 103 -1.62 18.64 17.67
C LYS A 103 -0.33 19.18 17.06
N LEU A 104 0.73 18.38 17.10
CA LEU A 104 2.03 18.75 16.52
C LEU A 104 1.97 18.79 14.98
N PHE A 105 1.20 17.93 14.36
CA PHE A 105 1.02 17.91 12.90
C PHE A 105 0.25 19.13 12.39
N GLU A 106 -0.81 19.52 13.09
CA GLU A 106 -1.67 20.65 12.72
C GLU A 106 -1.02 22.01 13.03
N ASN A 107 -0.10 22.04 13.99
CA ASN A 107 0.55 23.26 14.46
C ASN A 107 2.09 23.14 14.46
N PRO A 108 2.75 23.25 13.30
CA PRO A 108 4.20 23.06 13.18
C PRO A 108 5.06 24.08 13.95
N GLY A 109 4.45 25.17 14.45
CA GLY A 109 5.13 26.19 15.22
C GLY A 109 5.21 25.91 16.73
N LEU A 110 4.59 24.83 17.22
CA LEU A 110 4.67 24.44 18.61
C LEU A 110 6.01 23.80 18.94
N ASP A 111 6.50 24.02 20.17
CA ASP A 111 7.66 23.32 20.67
C ASP A 111 7.28 21.88 21.07
N PRO A 112 7.78 20.84 20.36
CA PRO A 112 7.38 19.46 20.61
C PRO A 112 7.70 18.96 22.02
N GLU A 113 8.83 19.40 22.59
CA GLU A 113 9.25 18.95 23.92
C GLU A 113 8.30 19.48 24.99
N THR A 114 7.93 20.75 24.92
CA THR A 114 6.99 21.39 25.84
C THR A 114 5.63 20.72 25.80
N GLU A 115 5.12 20.44 24.60
CA GLU A 115 3.81 19.80 24.42
C GLU A 115 3.80 18.34 24.89
N ALA A 116 4.90 17.62 24.75
CA ALA A 116 5.00 16.23 25.12
C ALA A 116 5.03 15.98 26.64
N VAL A 117 5.42 16.99 27.45
CA VAL A 117 5.45 16.87 28.92
C VAL A 117 4.11 16.41 29.49
N ALA A 118 2.99 16.94 28.96
CA ALA A 118 1.65 16.61 29.40
C ALA A 118 1.22 15.14 29.13
N PHE A 119 1.97 14.43 28.27
CA PHE A 119 1.69 13.06 27.85
C PHE A 119 2.62 12.03 28.48
N VAL A 120 3.54 12.44 29.32
CA VAL A 120 4.42 11.53 30.09
C VAL A 120 3.57 10.75 31.10
N SER A 121 3.56 9.44 30.99
CA SER A 121 2.84 8.54 31.89
C SER A 121 3.56 7.22 32.01
N PRO A 122 4.38 6.99 33.03
CA PRO A 122 5.09 5.75 33.25
C PRO A 122 4.15 4.53 33.33
N GLU A 123 2.94 4.72 33.86
CA GLU A 123 1.93 3.66 33.96
C GLU A 123 1.44 3.14 32.58
N LYS A 124 1.55 4.00 31.56
CA LYS A 124 1.21 3.69 30.16
C LYS A 124 2.43 3.38 29.28
N ASN A 125 3.56 3.05 29.88
CA ASN A 125 4.84 2.84 29.20
C ASN A 125 5.39 4.06 28.43
N VAL A 126 5.07 5.27 28.92
CA VAL A 126 5.62 6.54 28.41
C VAL A 126 6.42 7.20 29.53
N PRO A 127 7.65 6.72 29.81
CA PRO A 127 8.41 7.16 30.99
C PRO A 127 8.96 8.60 30.89
N ASP A 128 9.14 9.12 29.70
CA ASP A 128 9.75 10.43 29.46
C ASP A 128 9.22 11.12 28.20
N VAL A 129 9.60 12.39 28.00
CA VAL A 129 9.25 13.21 26.83
C VAL A 129 9.70 12.57 25.53
N LYS A 130 10.87 11.94 25.52
CA LYS A 130 11.41 11.27 24.33
C LYS A 130 10.55 10.07 23.92
N ALA A 131 10.07 9.30 24.88
CA ALA A 131 9.15 8.21 24.61
C ALA A 131 7.80 8.71 24.05
N ALA A 132 7.26 9.81 24.62
CA ALA A 132 6.04 10.44 24.11
C ALA A 132 6.21 10.91 22.66
N LEU A 133 7.30 11.62 22.35
CA LEU A 133 7.60 12.10 21.00
C LEU A 133 7.85 10.95 20.00
N ASN A 134 8.53 9.90 20.43
CA ASN A 134 8.72 8.71 19.58
C ASN A 134 7.38 8.04 19.22
N GLY A 135 6.50 7.90 20.22
CA GLY A 135 5.16 7.34 19.96
C GLY A 135 4.31 8.23 19.05
N ALA A 136 4.33 9.55 19.25
CA ALA A 136 3.67 10.51 18.37
C ALA A 136 4.23 10.47 16.95
N ARG A 137 5.55 10.40 16.78
CA ARG A 137 6.22 10.25 15.48
C ARG A 137 5.78 8.97 14.77
N ASP A 138 5.72 7.85 15.49
CA ASP A 138 5.35 6.57 14.91
C ASP A 138 3.89 6.58 14.43
N ILE A 139 2.99 7.24 15.17
CA ILE A 139 1.59 7.47 14.75
C ILE A 139 1.52 8.30 13.47
N LEU A 140 2.28 9.42 13.39
CA LEU A 140 2.30 10.27 12.20
C LEU A 140 2.92 9.57 11.00
N ALA A 141 4.02 8.84 11.20
CA ALA A 141 4.66 8.08 10.14
C ALA A 141 3.71 7.01 9.54
N GLU A 142 2.95 6.32 10.40
CA GLU A 142 1.93 5.37 9.92
C GLU A 142 0.81 6.09 9.17
N LYS A 143 0.28 7.18 9.71
CA LYS A 143 -0.79 7.98 9.06
C LYS A 143 -0.36 8.46 7.66
N MET A 144 0.88 8.95 7.51
CA MET A 144 1.42 9.37 6.20
C MET A 144 1.62 8.18 5.27
N SER A 145 2.10 7.05 5.77
CA SER A 145 2.30 5.83 4.97
C SER A 145 1.01 5.14 4.54
N GLU A 146 -0.13 5.52 5.11
CA GLU A 146 -1.45 5.01 4.78
C GLU A 146 -2.26 5.96 3.89
N ASP A 147 -1.75 7.15 3.60
CA ASP A 147 -2.39 8.10 2.69
C ASP A 147 -2.16 7.68 1.24
N SER A 148 -3.20 7.11 0.63
CA SER A 148 -3.14 6.60 -0.74
C SER A 148 -2.89 7.69 -1.79
N VAL A 149 -3.33 8.92 -1.53
CA VAL A 149 -3.12 10.06 -2.44
C VAL A 149 -1.67 10.51 -2.36
N LEU A 150 -1.16 10.73 -1.15
CA LEU A 150 0.24 11.07 -0.92
C LEU A 150 1.19 10.03 -1.53
N LEU A 151 0.91 8.75 -1.33
CA LEU A 151 1.72 7.67 -1.89
C LEU A 151 1.70 7.64 -3.42
N ALA A 152 0.54 7.90 -4.04
CA ALA A 152 0.42 7.98 -5.50
C ALA A 152 1.22 9.16 -6.06
N ASP A 153 1.09 10.35 -5.44
CA ASP A 153 1.79 11.55 -5.84
C ASP A 153 3.31 11.41 -5.68
N MET A 154 3.78 10.82 -4.56
CA MET A 154 5.20 10.55 -4.33
C MET A 154 5.77 9.56 -5.37
N ARG A 155 5.02 8.52 -5.75
CA ARG A 155 5.46 7.58 -6.80
C ARG A 155 5.55 8.27 -8.15
N ALA A 156 4.55 9.09 -8.51
CA ALA A 156 4.57 9.84 -9.75
C ALA A 156 5.76 10.82 -9.80
N TRP A 157 6.01 11.51 -8.71
CA TRP A 157 7.17 12.41 -8.60
C TRP A 157 8.49 11.63 -8.72
N LEU A 158 8.67 10.54 -7.98
CA LEU A 158 9.87 9.72 -8.05
C LEU A 158 10.09 9.10 -9.45
N TRP A 159 9.01 8.74 -10.15
CA TRP A 159 9.10 8.22 -11.51
C TRP A 159 9.59 9.27 -12.50
N ASN A 160 9.14 10.50 -12.36
CA ASN A 160 9.45 11.59 -13.27
C ASN A 160 10.79 12.30 -12.96
N GLU A 161 11.10 12.46 -11.68
CA GLU A 161 12.22 13.29 -11.20
C GLU A 161 13.30 12.47 -10.47
N GLY A 162 13.02 11.20 -10.16
CA GLY A 162 13.92 10.35 -9.38
C GLY A 162 15.17 9.96 -10.14
N ALA A 163 16.32 10.03 -9.46
CA ALA A 163 17.58 9.52 -9.97
C ALA A 163 18.04 8.30 -9.18
N MET A 164 18.40 7.22 -9.88
CA MET A 164 19.03 6.05 -9.28
C MET A 164 20.53 6.23 -9.24
N THR A 165 21.13 6.12 -8.06
CA THR A 165 22.58 6.12 -7.90
C THR A 165 23.04 4.78 -7.32
N SER A 166 24.09 4.21 -7.89
CA SER A 166 24.77 3.03 -7.35
C SER A 166 26.16 3.42 -6.89
N ARG A 167 26.56 3.01 -5.69
CA ARG A 167 27.92 3.19 -5.16
C ARG A 167 28.40 1.86 -4.59
N VAL A 168 29.68 1.57 -4.82
CA VAL A 168 30.33 0.41 -4.18
C VAL A 168 30.34 0.64 -2.66
N VAL A 169 30.09 -0.40 -1.91
CA VAL A 169 30.19 -0.34 -0.45
C VAL A 169 31.66 -0.17 -0.07
N GLU A 170 31.94 0.75 0.83
CA GLU A 170 33.32 1.03 1.30
C GLU A 170 33.98 -0.27 1.78
N GLY A 171 35.16 -0.58 1.24
CA GLY A 171 35.88 -1.83 1.50
C GLY A 171 35.53 -3.02 0.57
N MET A 172 34.65 -2.83 -0.42
CA MET A 172 34.27 -3.84 -1.43
C MET A 172 34.64 -3.40 -2.86
N GLU A 173 35.63 -2.54 -3.00
CA GLU A 173 36.01 -1.89 -4.27
C GLU A 173 36.72 -2.82 -5.24
N GLU A 174 37.23 -3.99 -4.77
CA GLU A 174 38.01 -4.98 -5.53
C GLU A 174 37.36 -6.37 -5.53
N THR A 175 36.10 -6.49 -5.91
CA THR A 175 35.49 -7.81 -6.16
C THR A 175 34.99 -7.94 -7.57
#